data_7c78dd35957d586d1bf2cd9a70b2995b
#
_entry.id   7c78dd35957d586d1bf2cd9a70b2995b
#
_cell.length_a   1.000
_cell.length_b   1.000
_cell.length_c   1.000
_cell.angle_alpha   90.00
_cell.angle_beta   90.00
_cell.angle_gamma   90.00
#
_symmetry.space_group_name_H-M   'P 1'
#
loop_
_entity.id
_entity.type
_entity.pdbx_description
1 polymer ?
#
loop_
_entity_poly.entity_id
_entity_poly.type
_entity_poly.pdbx_seq_one_letter_code
_entity_poly.pdbx_strand_id
1 'polypeptide(L)'
;ECGDDPQRLDYLVLTRGPDILPTHNAGVRSRFYRVMGERDIRVLTEHRVTELREGVIVAEGQPEVHADAVLWVTSASAPAWPAMSGLAVDERGFIRVDANLQSLSHPGVFVAGDVAALPDDRPKSGVFAVRQGPVLTENLRRAATGRPLRRYRPQRHFLGLISTGDRYAVASRGSFSMEGAWLWR
;
A
#
# COMPACT_ATOMS: atom_id res chain seq x y z
N GLU A 1 -19.17 19.37 20.12
CA GLU A 1 -18.66 18.15 20.78
C GLU A 1 -19.74 17.08 20.64
N CYS A 2 -19.68 16.31 19.55
CA CYS A 2 -20.50 15.12 19.37
C CYS A 2 -19.81 14.00 20.16
N GLY A 3 -20.25 13.75 21.38
CA GLY A 3 -19.82 12.64 22.19
C GLY A 3 -20.50 11.35 21.70
N ASP A 4 -20.13 10.90 20.50
CA ASP A 4 -20.63 9.64 19.98
C ASP A 4 -19.95 8.48 20.70
N ASP A 5 -20.78 7.69 21.38
CA ASP A 5 -20.37 6.43 21.98
C ASP A 5 -19.78 5.54 20.86
N PRO A 6 -18.52 5.08 20.96
CA PRO A 6 -17.91 4.17 19.96
C PRO A 6 -18.71 2.90 19.71
N GLN A 7 -19.62 2.50 20.64
CA GLN A 7 -20.52 1.36 20.49
C GLN A 7 -21.70 1.62 19.54
N ARG A 8 -21.87 2.86 19.06
CA ARG A 8 -22.95 3.22 18.10
C ARG A 8 -22.47 3.26 16.64
N LEU A 9 -21.19 2.96 16.36
CA LEU A 9 -20.66 2.97 15.00
C LEU A 9 -20.66 1.57 14.40
N ASP A 10 -21.33 1.43 13.27
CA ASP A 10 -21.27 0.23 12.42
C ASP A 10 -20.09 0.34 11.47
N TYR A 11 -19.11 -0.56 11.59
CA TYR A 11 -17.95 -0.59 10.72
C TYR A 11 -18.10 -1.61 9.60
N LEU A 12 -17.74 -1.18 8.39
CA LEU A 12 -17.81 -1.99 7.19
C LEU A 12 -16.53 -1.86 6.36
N VAL A 13 -15.95 -2.98 5.98
CA VAL A 13 -14.80 -3.03 5.06
C VAL A 13 -15.26 -3.61 3.72
N LEU A 14 -15.09 -2.85 2.65
CA LEU A 14 -15.33 -3.31 1.28
C LEU A 14 -14.02 -3.60 0.58
N THR A 15 -13.89 -4.75 -0.05
CA THR A 15 -12.72 -5.11 -0.85
C THR A 15 -13.13 -5.66 -2.22
N ARG A 16 -12.41 -5.24 -3.26
CA ARG A 16 -12.64 -5.69 -4.64
C ARG A 16 -12.39 -7.17 -4.84
N GLY A 17 -11.42 -7.73 -4.12
CA GLY A 17 -11.03 -9.12 -4.30
C GLY A 17 -11.88 -10.11 -3.49
N PRO A 18 -11.65 -11.41 -3.68
CA PRO A 18 -12.34 -12.45 -2.92
C PRO A 18 -11.91 -12.54 -1.45
N ASP A 19 -10.87 -11.78 -1.08
CA ASP A 19 -10.31 -11.82 0.27
C ASP A 19 -9.66 -10.48 0.64
N ILE A 20 -9.49 -10.24 1.94
CA ILE A 20 -8.70 -9.13 2.48
C ILE A 20 -7.20 -9.44 2.39
N LEU A 21 -6.35 -8.41 2.43
CA LEU A 21 -4.88 -8.55 2.50
C LEU A 21 -4.32 -9.58 1.50
N PRO A 22 -4.59 -9.45 0.18
CA PRO A 22 -4.25 -10.48 -0.83
C PRO A 22 -2.75 -10.75 -0.95
N THR A 23 -1.89 -9.81 -0.53
CA THR A 23 -0.43 -9.95 -0.55
C THR A 23 0.14 -10.70 0.66
N HIS A 24 -0.70 -11.06 1.61
CA HIS A 24 -0.31 -11.77 2.84
C HIS A 24 -0.78 -13.22 2.84
N ASN A 25 -0.15 -14.06 3.67
CA ASN A 25 -0.50 -15.47 3.78
C ASN A 25 -1.85 -15.69 4.50
N ALA A 26 -2.41 -16.89 4.35
CA ALA A 26 -3.70 -17.26 4.94
C ALA A 26 -3.75 -17.10 6.48
N GLY A 27 -2.63 -17.34 7.17
CA GLY A 27 -2.56 -17.17 8.62
C GLY A 27 -2.74 -15.71 9.06
N VAL A 28 -2.23 -14.76 8.28
CA VAL A 28 -2.47 -13.33 8.52
C VAL A 28 -3.95 -13.00 8.31
N ARG A 29 -4.53 -13.45 7.19
CA ARG A 29 -5.95 -13.18 6.87
C ARG A 29 -6.88 -13.74 7.96
N SER A 30 -6.68 -14.99 8.39
CA SER A 30 -7.45 -15.60 9.48
C SER A 30 -7.43 -14.75 10.76
N ARG A 31 -6.26 -14.23 11.13
CA ARG A 31 -6.13 -13.38 12.31
C ARG A 31 -6.90 -12.08 12.16
N PHE A 32 -6.84 -11.46 10.98
CA PHE A 32 -7.59 -10.24 10.72
C PHE A 32 -9.10 -10.48 10.69
N TYR A 33 -9.58 -11.56 10.10
CA TYR A 33 -11.01 -11.92 10.17
C TYR A 33 -11.47 -12.14 11.60
N ARG A 34 -10.67 -12.82 12.44
CA ARG A 34 -10.99 -12.98 13.85
C ARG A 34 -11.07 -11.62 14.57
N VAL A 35 -10.05 -10.76 14.42
CA VAL A 35 -10.03 -9.44 15.06
C VAL A 35 -11.20 -8.57 14.58
N MET A 36 -11.54 -8.60 13.29
CA MET A 36 -12.70 -7.89 12.75
C MET A 36 -14.01 -8.42 13.34
N GLY A 37 -14.17 -9.76 13.43
CA GLY A 37 -15.34 -10.35 14.04
C GLY A 37 -15.48 -10.03 15.53
N GLU A 38 -14.38 -10.03 16.29
CA GLU A 38 -14.38 -9.62 17.71
C GLU A 38 -14.78 -8.14 17.94
N ARG A 39 -14.74 -7.33 16.88
CA ARG A 39 -15.08 -5.89 16.89
C ARG A 39 -16.33 -5.56 16.10
N ASP A 40 -17.11 -6.54 15.73
CA ASP A 40 -18.31 -6.39 14.91
C ASP A 40 -18.09 -5.66 13.58
N ILE A 41 -16.86 -5.72 13.04
CA ILE A 41 -16.52 -5.15 11.73
C ILE A 41 -16.92 -6.14 10.64
N ARG A 42 -17.90 -5.77 9.83
CA ARG A 42 -18.34 -6.59 8.69
C ARG A 42 -17.39 -6.42 7.50
N VAL A 43 -17.11 -7.51 6.79
CA VAL A 43 -16.29 -7.51 5.59
C VAL A 43 -17.12 -7.95 4.40
N LEU A 44 -17.20 -7.11 3.38
CA LEU A 44 -17.80 -7.40 2.07
C LEU A 44 -16.69 -7.57 1.04
N THR A 45 -16.49 -8.81 0.64
CA THR A 45 -15.56 -9.17 -0.46
C THR A 45 -16.24 -9.05 -1.82
N GLU A 46 -15.47 -9.05 -2.91
CA GLU A 46 -15.95 -8.94 -4.29
C GLU A 46 -16.79 -7.68 -4.57
N HIS A 47 -16.59 -6.64 -3.75
CA HIS A 47 -17.22 -5.34 -3.91
C HIS A 47 -16.27 -4.36 -4.61
N ARG A 48 -16.30 -4.37 -5.95
CA ARG A 48 -15.58 -3.39 -6.76
C ARG A 48 -16.34 -2.08 -6.78
N VAL A 49 -16.01 -1.19 -5.85
CA VAL A 49 -16.61 0.13 -5.79
C VAL A 49 -16.28 0.91 -7.05
N THR A 50 -17.29 1.41 -7.74
CA THR A 50 -17.20 2.16 -8.99
C THR A 50 -17.59 3.62 -8.81
N GLU A 51 -18.43 3.91 -7.83
CA GLU A 51 -18.94 5.26 -7.59
C GLU A 51 -19.23 5.47 -6.10
N LEU A 52 -19.04 6.70 -5.64
CA LEU A 52 -19.50 7.18 -4.34
C LEU A 52 -20.42 8.38 -4.58
N ARG A 53 -21.67 8.26 -4.21
CA ARG A 53 -22.67 9.33 -4.20
C ARG A 53 -22.97 9.69 -2.76
N GLU A 54 -23.62 10.81 -2.51
CA GLU A 54 -23.99 11.32 -1.18
C GLU A 54 -24.45 10.23 -0.20
N GLY A 55 -23.50 9.63 0.54
CA GLY A 55 -23.76 8.57 1.50
C GLY A 55 -24.04 7.17 0.90
N VAL A 56 -23.94 7.00 -0.42
CA VAL A 56 -24.20 5.72 -1.11
C VAL A 56 -22.95 5.23 -1.83
N ILE A 57 -22.53 4.03 -1.53
CA ILE A 57 -21.41 3.32 -2.19
C ILE A 57 -22.00 2.38 -3.24
N VAL A 58 -21.62 2.56 -4.50
CA VAL A 58 -22.04 1.71 -5.62
C VAL A 58 -20.90 0.77 -5.98
N ALA A 59 -21.17 -0.53 -6.00
CA ALA A 59 -20.24 -1.56 -6.42
C ALA A 59 -20.82 -2.39 -7.57
N GLU A 60 -19.96 -2.79 -8.49
CA GLU A 60 -20.34 -3.51 -9.71
C GLU A 60 -21.05 -4.83 -9.39
N GLY A 61 -22.30 -4.96 -9.85
CA GLY A 61 -23.10 -6.19 -9.66
C GLY A 61 -23.50 -6.48 -8.20
N GLN A 62 -23.35 -5.52 -7.30
CA GLN A 62 -23.68 -5.66 -5.89
C GLN A 62 -24.78 -4.68 -5.47
N PRO A 63 -25.55 -4.95 -4.40
CA PRO A 63 -26.43 -3.98 -3.82
C PRO A 63 -25.72 -2.70 -3.37
N GLU A 64 -26.42 -1.57 -3.43
CA GLU A 64 -25.91 -0.31 -2.89
C GLU A 64 -25.72 -0.40 -1.36
N VAL A 65 -24.65 0.21 -0.88
CA VAL A 65 -24.32 0.26 0.55
C VAL A 65 -24.40 1.71 1.03
N HIS A 66 -25.21 1.96 2.06
CA HIS A 66 -25.31 3.26 2.70
C HIS A 66 -24.24 3.41 3.77
N ALA A 67 -23.61 4.59 3.84
CA ALA A 67 -22.61 4.92 4.84
C ALA A 67 -22.60 6.43 5.12
N ASP A 68 -22.57 6.79 6.41
CA ASP A 68 -22.50 8.20 6.84
C ASP A 68 -21.11 8.80 6.61
N ALA A 69 -20.08 7.93 6.64
CA ALA A 69 -18.69 8.33 6.37
C ALA A 69 -17.95 7.23 5.61
N VAL A 70 -17.09 7.62 4.67
CA VAL A 70 -16.26 6.71 3.87
C VAL A 70 -14.80 7.05 4.01
N LEU A 71 -14.00 6.10 4.48
CA LEU A 71 -12.54 6.19 4.50
C LEU A 71 -11.98 5.44 3.29
N TRP A 72 -11.45 6.18 2.33
CA TRP A 72 -10.91 5.61 1.09
C TRP A 72 -9.45 5.23 1.27
N VAL A 73 -9.16 3.93 1.38
CA VAL A 73 -7.83 3.36 1.64
C VAL A 73 -7.40 2.37 0.56
N THR A 74 -7.56 2.76 -0.69
CA THR A 74 -7.15 1.93 -1.85
C THR A 74 -5.64 1.95 -2.08
N SER A 75 -5.17 1.09 -2.99
CA SER A 75 -3.77 1.05 -3.41
C SER A 75 -3.31 2.40 -3.98
N ALA A 76 -2.00 2.66 -3.92
CA ALA A 76 -1.41 3.85 -4.50
C ALA A 76 -1.73 3.97 -6.00
N SER A 77 -2.12 5.16 -6.43
CA SER A 77 -2.24 5.55 -7.83
C SER A 77 -1.20 6.62 -8.16
N ALA A 78 -0.72 6.61 -9.38
CA ALA A 78 0.21 7.64 -9.83
C ALA A 78 -0.55 8.94 -10.14
N PRO A 79 0.01 10.11 -9.77
CA PRO A 79 -0.53 11.39 -10.23
C PRO A 79 -0.29 11.56 -11.75
N ALA A 80 -1.07 12.41 -12.40
CA ALA A 80 -0.97 12.60 -13.85
C ALA A 80 0.30 13.39 -14.30
N TRP A 81 0.84 14.25 -13.43
CA TRP A 81 1.91 15.17 -13.79
C TRP A 81 3.21 14.51 -14.31
N PRO A 82 3.64 13.30 -13.86
CA PRO A 82 4.87 12.71 -14.42
C PRO A 82 4.76 12.42 -15.92
N ALA A 83 3.63 11.85 -16.34
CA ALA A 83 3.38 11.62 -17.77
C ALA A 83 3.33 12.94 -18.56
N MET A 84 2.68 13.97 -17.98
CA MET A 84 2.59 15.30 -18.61
C MET A 84 3.93 16.05 -18.69
N SER A 85 4.91 15.71 -17.85
CA SER A 85 6.26 16.29 -17.88
C SER A 85 7.22 15.59 -18.83
N GLY A 86 6.78 14.60 -19.60
CA GLY A 86 7.60 13.83 -20.54
C GLY A 86 8.46 12.74 -19.88
N LEU A 87 8.26 12.47 -18.59
CA LEU A 87 8.91 11.34 -17.95
C LEU A 87 8.33 10.02 -18.47
N ALA A 88 9.17 9.03 -18.72
CA ALA A 88 8.73 7.69 -19.07
C ALA A 88 7.98 7.07 -17.89
N VAL A 89 6.72 6.69 -18.10
CA VAL A 89 5.88 6.05 -17.11
C VAL A 89 5.46 4.64 -17.55
N ASP A 90 5.06 3.82 -16.60
CA ASP A 90 4.41 2.53 -16.87
C ASP A 90 2.92 2.72 -17.21
N GLU A 91 2.20 1.63 -17.51
CA GLU A 91 0.77 1.62 -17.84
C GLU A 91 -0.11 2.16 -16.69
N ARG A 92 0.40 2.20 -15.48
CA ARG A 92 -0.25 2.70 -14.27
C ARG A 92 0.13 4.16 -13.95
N GLY A 93 0.99 4.79 -14.76
CA GLY A 93 1.45 6.17 -14.60
C GLY A 93 2.65 6.35 -13.65
N PHE A 94 3.24 5.28 -13.11
CA PHE A 94 4.43 5.37 -12.26
C PHE A 94 5.70 5.58 -13.09
N ILE A 95 6.64 6.39 -12.59
CA ILE A 95 7.86 6.77 -13.32
C ILE A 95 8.77 5.55 -13.45
N ARG A 96 9.07 5.16 -14.69
CA ARG A 96 9.98 4.04 -14.99
C ARG A 96 11.42 4.42 -14.65
N VAL A 97 12.06 3.58 -13.85
CA VAL A 97 13.45 3.73 -13.44
C VAL A 97 14.29 2.51 -13.81
N ASP A 98 15.59 2.71 -13.94
CA ASP A 98 16.55 1.63 -14.04
C ASP A 98 16.87 1.02 -12.65
N ALA A 99 17.80 0.08 -12.63
CA ALA A 99 18.25 -0.55 -11.39
C ALA A 99 19.01 0.40 -10.45
N ASN A 100 19.36 1.59 -10.89
CA ASN A 100 20.04 2.59 -10.08
C ASN A 100 19.08 3.67 -9.55
N LEU A 101 17.77 3.47 -9.69
CA LEU A 101 16.72 4.44 -9.34
C LEU A 101 16.74 5.71 -10.22
N GLN A 102 17.38 5.66 -11.39
CA GLN A 102 17.43 6.76 -12.36
C GLN A 102 16.31 6.61 -13.37
N SER A 103 15.66 7.71 -13.74
CA SER A 103 14.62 7.75 -14.77
C SER A 103 15.15 7.22 -16.10
N LEU A 104 14.36 6.40 -16.80
CA LEU A 104 14.72 5.86 -18.12
C LEU A 104 14.74 6.94 -19.21
N SER A 105 14.00 8.03 -19.04
CA SER A 105 13.92 9.10 -20.03
C SER A 105 14.79 10.33 -19.71
N HIS A 106 15.15 10.55 -18.45
CA HIS A 106 15.85 11.75 -17.99
C HIS A 106 16.99 11.41 -17.03
N PRO A 107 18.25 11.35 -17.50
CA PRO A 107 19.40 10.92 -16.67
C PRO A 107 19.65 11.78 -15.43
N GLY A 108 19.18 13.02 -15.40
CA GLY A 108 19.29 13.89 -14.22
C GLY A 108 18.22 13.65 -13.15
N VAL A 109 17.21 12.79 -13.43
CA VAL A 109 16.08 12.55 -12.55
C VAL A 109 16.22 11.19 -11.86
N PHE A 110 16.14 11.20 -10.53
CA PHE A 110 16.13 10.00 -9.70
C PHE A 110 14.80 9.88 -8.97
N VAL A 111 14.28 8.64 -8.86
CA VAL A 111 12.94 8.39 -8.33
C VAL A 111 12.98 7.22 -7.35
N ALA A 112 12.33 7.39 -6.20
CA ALA A 112 12.22 6.37 -5.17
C ALA A 112 10.82 6.37 -4.53
N GLY A 113 10.49 5.33 -3.81
CA GLY A 113 9.20 5.17 -3.13
C GLY A 113 8.09 4.74 -4.08
N ASP A 114 6.85 5.04 -3.70
CA ASP A 114 5.68 4.52 -4.38
C ASP A 114 5.50 5.05 -5.81
N VAL A 115 6.08 6.21 -6.12
CA VAL A 115 6.01 6.81 -7.46
C VAL A 115 6.96 6.13 -8.48
N ALA A 116 7.92 5.32 -8.02
CA ALA A 116 8.88 4.63 -8.88
C ALA A 116 8.34 3.29 -9.40
N ALA A 117 8.38 3.07 -10.71
CA ALA A 117 8.21 1.75 -11.34
C ALA A 117 9.58 1.10 -11.51
N LEU A 118 9.90 0.16 -10.63
CA LEU A 118 11.15 -0.61 -10.65
C LEU A 118 11.14 -1.65 -11.77
N PRO A 119 12.33 -2.08 -12.29
CA PRO A 119 12.43 -3.17 -13.27
C PRO A 119 11.82 -4.49 -12.77
N ASP A 120 11.97 -4.77 -11.46
CA ASP A 120 11.30 -5.87 -10.78
C ASP A 120 10.01 -5.33 -10.16
N ASP A 121 8.85 -5.81 -10.58
CA ASP A 121 7.58 -5.39 -10.00
C ASP A 121 7.54 -5.73 -8.50
N ARG A 122 7.43 -4.70 -7.68
CA ARG A 122 7.40 -4.80 -6.22
C ARG A 122 6.17 -4.10 -5.67
N PRO A 123 5.58 -4.62 -4.60
CA PRO A 123 4.49 -3.93 -3.92
C PRO A 123 4.89 -2.52 -3.52
N LYS A 124 3.99 -1.56 -3.75
CA LYS A 124 4.16 -0.19 -3.24
C LYS A 124 3.98 -0.23 -1.73
N SER A 125 5.07 -0.07 -0.99
CA SER A 125 5.03 -0.06 0.47
C SER A 125 6.22 0.68 1.07
N GLY A 126 6.00 1.26 2.26
CA GLY A 126 7.01 2.02 2.98
C GLY A 126 8.32 1.25 3.24
N VAL A 127 8.26 -0.07 3.39
CA VAL A 127 9.45 -0.91 3.59
C VAL A 127 10.42 -0.82 2.41
N PHE A 128 9.90 -0.82 1.18
CA PHE A 128 10.73 -0.65 -0.02
C PHE A 128 11.21 0.78 -0.16
N ALA A 129 10.34 1.76 0.07
CA ALA A 129 10.67 3.18 -0.01
C ALA A 129 11.83 3.54 0.95
N VAL A 130 11.77 3.14 2.21
CA VAL A 130 12.83 3.38 3.20
C VAL A 130 14.17 2.77 2.77
N ARG A 131 14.15 1.57 2.19
CA ARG A 131 15.39 0.90 1.73
C ARG A 131 15.97 1.47 0.43
N GLN A 132 15.17 2.17 -0.36
CA GLN A 132 15.64 2.91 -1.52
C GLN A 132 16.41 4.19 -1.12
N GLY A 133 16.05 4.81 0.00
CA GLY A 133 16.60 6.09 0.45
C GLY A 133 18.13 6.15 0.49
N PRO A 134 18.84 5.22 1.14
CA PRO A 134 20.31 5.21 1.16
C PRO A 134 20.94 5.09 -0.22
N VAL A 135 20.35 4.26 -1.12
CA VAL A 135 20.85 4.10 -2.50
C VAL A 135 20.59 5.35 -3.31
N LEU A 136 19.40 5.95 -3.16
CA LEU A 136 19.06 7.22 -3.81
C LEU A 136 20.03 8.33 -3.40
N THR A 137 20.27 8.51 -2.11
CA THR A 137 21.20 9.52 -1.57
C THR A 137 22.61 9.33 -2.12
N GLU A 138 23.10 8.09 -2.13
CA GLU A 138 24.42 7.79 -2.68
C GLU A 138 24.48 8.06 -4.18
N ASN A 139 23.45 7.71 -4.94
CA ASN A 139 23.42 7.91 -6.39
C ASN A 139 23.32 9.38 -6.77
N LEU A 140 22.60 10.20 -6.02
CA LEU A 140 22.61 11.65 -6.21
C LEU A 140 24.01 12.24 -6.04
N ARG A 141 24.75 11.84 -4.99
CA ARG A 141 26.15 12.25 -4.77
C ARG A 141 27.07 11.78 -5.87
N ARG A 142 26.92 10.53 -6.33
CA ARG A 142 27.71 9.95 -7.40
C ARG A 142 27.46 10.64 -8.73
N ALA A 143 26.21 10.91 -9.06
CA ALA A 143 25.85 11.65 -10.27
C ALA A 143 26.47 13.06 -10.28
N ALA A 144 26.39 13.79 -9.16
CA ALA A 144 26.98 15.12 -9.02
C ALA A 144 28.53 15.14 -9.13
N THR A 145 29.19 13.99 -8.88
CA THR A 145 30.65 13.86 -8.94
C THR A 145 31.16 13.03 -10.11
N GLY A 146 30.29 12.67 -11.07
CA GLY A 146 30.65 11.88 -12.25
C GLY A 146 31.05 10.42 -11.92
N ARG A 147 30.67 9.90 -10.76
CA ARG A 147 31.01 8.52 -10.34
C ARG A 147 29.97 7.51 -10.84
N PRO A 148 30.34 6.24 -11.08
CA PRO A 148 29.41 5.18 -11.45
C PRO A 148 28.30 5.01 -10.42
N LEU A 149 27.06 4.87 -10.87
CA LEU A 149 25.89 4.70 -9.99
C LEU A 149 25.87 3.31 -9.33
N ARG A 150 25.25 3.24 -8.16
CA ARG A 150 25.09 2.02 -7.38
C ARG A 150 23.72 1.40 -7.66
N ARG A 151 23.69 0.08 -7.91
CA ARG A 151 22.44 -0.65 -8.10
C ARG A 151 21.66 -0.82 -6.80
N TYR A 152 20.39 -0.55 -6.85
CA TYR A 152 19.43 -0.97 -5.83
C TYR A 152 19.11 -2.45 -6.01
N ARG A 153 19.18 -3.21 -4.93
CA ARG A 153 18.82 -4.63 -4.88
C ARG A 153 17.66 -4.80 -3.90
N PRO A 154 16.42 -4.90 -4.39
CA PRO A 154 15.26 -5.06 -3.52
C PRO A 154 15.34 -6.41 -2.78
N GLN A 155 14.94 -6.42 -1.51
CA GLN A 155 14.83 -7.65 -0.75
C GLN A 155 13.71 -8.54 -1.31
N ARG A 156 13.91 -9.86 -1.25
CA ARG A 156 12.90 -10.85 -1.66
C ARG A 156 11.78 -10.98 -0.62
N HIS A 157 12.14 -10.89 0.66
CA HIS A 157 11.21 -11.02 1.78
C HIS A 157 11.37 -9.84 2.72
N PHE A 158 10.28 -9.38 3.27
CA PHE A 158 10.25 -8.35 4.32
C PHE A 158 9.34 -8.81 5.45
N LEU A 159 9.60 -8.30 6.64
CA LEU A 159 8.70 -8.43 7.76
C LEU A 159 7.68 -7.30 7.68
N GLY A 160 6.43 -7.65 7.44
CA GLY A 160 5.31 -6.74 7.57
C GLY A 160 4.79 -6.79 9.01
N LEU A 161 4.71 -5.65 9.67
CA LEU A 161 4.01 -5.50 10.94
C LEU A 161 2.75 -4.70 10.68
N ILE A 162 1.60 -5.31 10.91
CA ILE A 162 0.30 -4.70 10.64
C ILE A 162 -0.40 -4.53 11.97
N SER A 163 -0.64 -3.28 12.35
CA SER A 163 -1.38 -2.97 13.57
C SER A 163 -2.84 -3.37 13.43
N THR A 164 -3.40 -3.93 14.49
CA THR A 164 -4.83 -4.16 14.63
C THR A 164 -5.50 -3.11 15.52
N GLY A 165 -4.76 -2.08 15.96
CA GLY A 165 -5.16 -1.18 17.03
C GLY A 165 -4.77 -1.72 18.42
N ASP A 166 -5.10 -0.98 19.49
CA ASP A 166 -4.95 -1.39 20.90
C ASP A 166 -3.55 -1.91 21.28
N ARG A 167 -2.50 -1.35 20.65
CA ARG A 167 -1.11 -1.76 20.86
C ARG A 167 -0.87 -3.25 20.57
N TYR A 168 -1.55 -3.77 19.58
CA TYR A 168 -1.44 -5.15 19.12
C TYR A 168 -1.10 -5.18 17.62
N ALA A 169 -0.32 -6.15 17.19
CA ALA A 169 0.09 -6.27 15.79
C ALA A 169 0.16 -7.72 15.33
N VAL A 170 -0.02 -7.91 14.03
CA VAL A 170 0.20 -9.15 13.30
C VAL A 170 1.49 -9.01 12.48
N ALA A 171 2.43 -9.92 12.68
CA ALA A 171 3.65 -10.03 11.88
C ALA A 171 3.41 -11.00 10.72
N SER A 172 3.95 -10.64 9.55
CA SER A 172 3.86 -11.40 8.31
C SER A 172 5.22 -11.48 7.62
N ARG A 173 5.72 -12.69 7.33
CA ARG A 173 6.93 -12.89 6.54
C ARG A 173 6.85 -14.18 5.73
N GLY A 174 6.68 -14.07 4.43
CA GLY A 174 6.46 -15.24 3.57
C GLY A 174 5.25 -16.06 4.03
N SER A 175 5.42 -17.33 4.33
CA SER A 175 4.37 -18.21 4.87
C SER A 175 4.18 -18.10 6.38
N PHE A 176 5.10 -17.43 7.09
CA PHE A 176 5.06 -17.31 8.54
C PHE A 176 4.20 -16.12 8.98
N SER A 177 3.41 -16.32 10.05
CA SER A 177 2.64 -15.26 10.71
C SER A 177 2.56 -15.49 12.21
N MET A 178 2.61 -14.42 12.98
CA MET A 178 2.42 -14.40 14.42
C MET A 178 1.72 -13.12 14.85
N GLU A 179 1.21 -13.08 16.06
CA GLU A 179 0.52 -11.92 16.59
C GLU A 179 0.84 -11.71 18.07
N GLY A 180 0.69 -10.49 18.55
CA GLY A 180 0.85 -10.17 19.95
C GLY A 180 1.11 -8.69 20.23
N ALA A 181 0.87 -8.28 21.49
CA ALA A 181 1.14 -6.93 21.96
C ALA A 181 2.66 -6.61 21.99
N TRP A 182 3.51 -7.62 22.12
CA TRP A 182 4.97 -7.47 22.09
C TRP A 182 5.52 -7.07 20.73
N LEU A 183 4.77 -7.33 19.64
CA LEU A 183 5.12 -6.90 18.27
C LEU A 183 4.86 -5.41 18.02
N TRP A 184 4.10 -4.77 18.90
CA TRP A 184 3.80 -3.34 18.81
C TRP A 184 4.95 -2.47 19.37
N ARG A 185 5.78 -3.01 20.23
CA ARG A 185 6.92 -2.32 20.87
C ARG A 185 8.12 -2.30 19.94
#